data_c402e1c2d7a615aef2fcd26b17644c92
#
_entry.id   c402e1c2d7a615aef2fcd26b17644c92
#
_cell.length_a   1.000
_cell.length_b   1.000
_cell.length_c   1.000
_cell.angle_alpha   90.00
_cell.angle_beta   90.00
_cell.angle_gamma   90.00
#
_symmetry.space_group_name_H-M   'P 1'
#
loop_
_entity.id
_entity.type
_entity.pdbx_description
1 polymer ?
#
loop_
_entity_poly.entity_id
_entity_poly.type
_entity_poly.pdbx_seq_one_letter_code
_entity_poly.pdbx_strand_id
1 'polypeptide(L)'
;AAAGSDVFRTLDEIKADGTVNIGVFSDKNPFGYVDENGEYQGYDVYFARRLAEDLGVEANFVSTEAANRIEYLQTGKVDIILANFTVTPERAEEVDFALPYMNVALGVISPDSNVITSLDNWNADDQMIVISGTTAETYLTKEYPDIPLQKYDSYATAKNALENGNGAAWANDNTEVIAFAKQNSGYTVGIPSLGSQDTIAPAVSKGNTTLLGWINDEIKSLGEESFFHKDYEETLVDTYGLDYEDELVVEGGETNA
;
A
#
# COMPACT_ATOMS: atom_id res chain seq x y z
N ALA A 1 -19.30 22.78 -26.31
CA ALA A 1 -18.99 21.70 -25.38
C ALA A 1 -18.20 22.34 -24.23
N ALA A 2 -18.79 22.47 -23.05
CA ALA A 2 -18.06 22.89 -21.86
C ALA A 2 -17.04 21.78 -21.58
N ALA A 3 -15.76 22.13 -21.60
CA ALA A 3 -14.73 21.28 -21.03
C ALA A 3 -15.14 21.06 -19.57
N GLY A 4 -15.46 19.82 -19.20
CA GLY A 4 -15.69 19.48 -17.81
C GLY A 4 -14.46 19.94 -17.01
N SER A 5 -14.68 20.71 -15.96
CA SER A 5 -13.61 21.09 -15.06
C SER A 5 -13.05 19.81 -14.47
N ASP A 6 -11.75 19.56 -14.67
CA ASP A 6 -11.08 18.45 -14.02
C ASP A 6 -11.30 18.52 -12.52
N VAL A 7 -11.63 17.39 -11.90
CA VAL A 7 -11.90 17.34 -10.45
C VAL A 7 -10.61 17.47 -9.65
N PHE A 8 -9.46 17.14 -10.24
CA PHE A 8 -8.14 17.19 -9.61
C PHE A 8 -7.53 18.60 -9.68
N ARG A 9 -6.62 18.87 -8.76
CA ARG A 9 -5.77 20.06 -8.80
C ARG A 9 -4.49 19.76 -9.57
N THR A 10 -4.11 20.66 -10.48
CA THR A 10 -2.83 20.60 -11.18
C THR A 10 -1.65 20.88 -10.24
N LEU A 11 -0.43 20.60 -10.70
CA LEU A 11 0.78 20.94 -9.96
C LEU A 11 0.83 22.42 -9.57
N ASP A 12 0.53 23.34 -10.50
CA ASP A 12 0.56 24.77 -10.24
C ASP A 12 -0.52 25.19 -9.23
N GLU A 13 -1.70 24.59 -9.28
CA GLU A 13 -2.77 24.86 -8.32
C GLU A 13 -2.41 24.39 -6.91
N ILE A 14 -1.76 23.22 -6.78
CA ILE A 14 -1.26 22.70 -5.49
C ILE A 14 -0.21 23.65 -4.92
N LYS A 15 0.75 24.09 -5.74
CA LYS A 15 1.77 25.04 -5.32
C LYS A 15 1.19 26.37 -4.89
N ALA A 16 0.20 26.86 -5.62
CA ALA A 16 -0.48 28.13 -5.31
C ALA A 16 -1.27 28.03 -3.99
N ASP A 17 -1.92 26.89 -3.75
CA ASP A 17 -2.67 26.65 -2.51
C ASP A 17 -1.77 26.42 -1.28
N GLY A 18 -0.51 26.02 -1.50
CA GLY A 18 0.47 25.80 -0.44
C GLY A 18 0.28 24.52 0.37
N THR A 19 -0.61 23.64 -0.06
CA THR A 19 -0.89 22.33 0.59
C THR A 19 -1.09 21.25 -0.45
N VAL A 20 -0.68 20.04 -0.12
CA VAL A 20 -0.95 18.82 -0.92
C VAL A 20 -1.70 17.82 -0.05
N ASN A 21 -2.82 17.30 -0.56
CA ASN A 21 -3.62 16.28 0.12
C ASN A 21 -3.14 14.90 -0.29
N ILE A 22 -2.64 14.13 0.67
CA ILE A 22 -2.06 12.81 0.43
C ILE A 22 -2.83 11.76 1.20
N GLY A 23 -3.41 10.81 0.47
CA GLY A 23 -4.07 9.65 1.07
C GLY A 23 -3.04 8.63 1.53
N VAL A 24 -3.06 8.29 2.81
CA VAL A 24 -2.17 7.32 3.46
C VAL A 24 -2.98 6.40 4.35
N PHE A 25 -2.47 5.22 4.63
CA PHE A 25 -3.05 4.38 5.68
C PHE A 25 -2.77 4.96 7.06
N SER A 26 -3.69 4.74 7.99
CA SER A 26 -3.54 5.12 9.41
C SER A 26 -3.40 3.90 10.32
N ASP A 27 -3.54 2.67 9.79
CA ASP A 27 -3.62 1.42 10.54
C ASP A 27 -2.80 0.27 9.91
N LYS A 28 -1.88 0.59 9.00
CA LYS A 28 -0.99 -0.39 8.34
C LYS A 28 0.47 -0.17 8.74
N ASN A 29 0.81 -0.50 9.99
CA ASN A 29 2.18 -0.43 10.49
C ASN A 29 3.03 -1.56 9.86
N PRO A 30 4.21 -1.31 9.26
CA PRO A 30 5.03 -0.08 9.33
C PRO A 30 4.97 0.84 8.08
N PHE A 31 3.96 0.74 7.24
CA PHE A 31 3.86 1.52 5.99
C PHE A 31 3.15 2.85 6.16
N GLY A 32 1.97 2.84 6.77
CA GLY A 32 1.22 4.03 7.14
C GLY A 32 0.42 3.76 8.40
N TYR A 33 0.70 4.48 9.46
CA TYR A 33 0.02 4.32 10.74
C TYR A 33 0.11 5.61 11.55
N VAL A 34 -0.76 5.72 12.55
CA VAL A 34 -0.73 6.82 13.51
C VAL A 34 -0.11 6.30 14.80
N ASP A 35 0.91 7.00 15.29
CA ASP A 35 1.61 6.62 16.52
C ASP A 35 0.83 7.05 17.79
N GLU A 36 1.40 6.75 18.95
CA GLU A 36 0.80 7.08 20.25
C GLU A 36 0.66 8.59 20.49
N ASN A 37 1.42 9.41 19.76
CA ASN A 37 1.36 10.88 19.82
C ASN A 37 0.35 11.48 18.81
N GLY A 38 -0.34 10.64 18.04
CA GLY A 38 -1.26 11.09 17.00
C GLY A 38 -0.58 11.50 15.70
N GLU A 39 0.71 11.19 15.52
CA GLU A 39 1.47 11.54 14.32
C GLU A 39 1.48 10.39 13.31
N TYR A 40 1.35 10.73 12.03
CA TYR A 40 1.49 9.77 10.96
C TYR A 40 2.96 9.34 10.82
N GLN A 41 3.17 8.03 10.68
CA GLN A 41 4.48 7.39 10.56
C GLN A 41 4.46 6.29 9.50
N GLY A 42 5.63 5.82 9.09
CA GLY A 42 5.82 4.68 8.21
C GLY A 42 6.53 5.00 6.91
N TYR A 43 6.81 3.96 6.14
CA TYR A 43 7.56 4.04 4.89
C TYR A 43 6.92 4.98 3.87
N ASP A 44 5.61 4.88 3.68
CA ASP A 44 4.87 5.74 2.76
C ASP A 44 4.81 7.18 3.25
N VAL A 45 4.63 7.37 4.55
CA VAL A 45 4.53 8.71 5.17
C VAL A 45 5.87 9.44 5.15
N TYR A 46 6.98 8.72 5.37
CA TYR A 46 8.33 9.27 5.28
C TYR A 46 8.58 9.84 3.88
N PHE A 47 8.21 9.10 2.85
CA PHE A 47 8.27 9.56 1.47
C PHE A 47 7.34 10.77 1.24
N ALA A 48 6.11 10.70 1.71
CA ALA A 48 5.13 11.77 1.54
C ALA A 48 5.61 13.10 2.14
N ARG A 49 6.26 13.06 3.31
CA ARG A 49 6.83 14.27 3.94
C ARG A 49 7.93 14.88 3.10
N ARG A 50 8.83 14.08 2.56
CA ARG A 50 9.91 14.56 1.70
C ARG A 50 9.36 15.12 0.39
N LEU A 51 8.38 14.46 -0.20
CA LEU A 51 7.71 14.91 -1.42
C LEU A 51 7.09 16.31 -1.21
N ALA A 52 6.37 16.50 -0.13
CA ALA A 52 5.76 17.80 0.19
C ALA A 52 6.83 18.89 0.45
N GLU A 53 7.89 18.55 1.15
CA GLU A 53 9.02 19.46 1.41
C GLU A 53 9.67 19.91 0.09
N ASP A 54 9.97 18.98 -0.81
CA ASP A 54 10.59 19.30 -2.09
C ASP A 54 9.64 20.05 -3.03
N LEU A 55 8.35 19.82 -2.91
CA LEU A 55 7.29 20.55 -3.62
C LEU A 55 7.09 21.98 -3.06
N GLY A 56 7.58 22.23 -1.85
CA GLY A 56 7.47 23.52 -1.18
C GLY A 56 6.10 23.81 -0.59
N VAL A 57 5.37 22.76 -0.21
CA VAL A 57 4.02 22.84 0.36
C VAL A 57 3.92 22.02 1.64
N GLU A 58 2.85 22.24 2.40
CA GLU A 58 2.52 21.42 3.56
C GLU A 58 1.76 20.17 3.13
N ALA A 59 2.11 19.03 3.74
CA ALA A 59 1.36 17.79 3.57
C ALA A 59 0.12 17.78 4.47
N ASN A 60 -1.04 17.55 3.88
CA ASN A 60 -2.26 17.24 4.60
C ASN A 60 -2.56 15.74 4.42
N PHE A 61 -2.33 14.95 5.46
CA PHE A 61 -2.58 13.51 5.41
C PHE A 61 -4.07 13.21 5.57
N VAL A 62 -4.59 12.38 4.67
CA VAL A 62 -5.98 11.92 4.69
C VAL A 62 -5.97 10.43 4.96
N SER A 63 -6.54 10.02 6.08
CA SER A 63 -6.70 8.59 6.41
C SER A 63 -7.54 7.91 5.35
N THR A 64 -7.01 6.86 4.75
CA THR A 64 -7.59 6.21 3.58
C THR A 64 -7.70 4.71 3.83
N GLU A 65 -8.84 4.13 3.50
CA GLU A 65 -9.00 2.68 3.46
C GLU A 65 -8.70 2.14 2.06
N ALA A 66 -8.35 0.86 1.95
CA ALA A 66 -7.97 0.25 0.67
C ALA A 66 -9.04 0.44 -0.42
N ALA A 67 -10.32 0.27 -0.07
CA ALA A 67 -11.43 0.40 -1.02
C ALA A 67 -11.68 1.84 -1.50
N ASN A 68 -11.14 2.84 -0.80
CA ASN A 68 -11.40 4.25 -1.09
C ASN A 68 -10.31 4.93 -1.91
N ARG A 69 -9.19 4.26 -2.17
CA ARG A 69 -8.02 4.87 -2.81
C ARG A 69 -8.33 5.48 -4.17
N ILE A 70 -8.98 4.73 -5.05
CA ILE A 70 -9.36 5.20 -6.39
C ILE A 70 -10.41 6.31 -6.31
N GLU A 71 -11.46 6.12 -5.51
CA GLU A 71 -12.53 7.10 -5.34
C GLU A 71 -12.01 8.46 -4.83
N TYR A 72 -11.07 8.45 -3.88
CA TYR A 72 -10.52 9.69 -3.33
C TYR A 72 -9.72 10.49 -4.35
N LEU A 73 -9.08 9.82 -5.32
CA LEU A 73 -8.48 10.51 -6.46
C LEU A 73 -9.54 11.02 -7.44
N GLN A 74 -10.54 10.21 -7.76
CA GLN A 74 -11.58 10.56 -8.72
C GLN A 74 -12.47 11.71 -8.26
N THR A 75 -12.67 11.86 -6.96
CA THR A 75 -13.49 12.93 -6.38
C THR A 75 -12.66 14.17 -6.00
N GLY A 76 -11.35 14.13 -6.14
CA GLY A 76 -10.46 15.22 -5.74
C GLY A 76 -10.29 15.38 -4.22
N LYS A 77 -10.70 14.39 -3.43
CA LYS A 77 -10.50 14.41 -1.98
C LYS A 77 -9.02 14.38 -1.63
N VAL A 78 -8.22 13.69 -2.42
CA VAL A 78 -6.75 13.70 -2.32
C VAL A 78 -6.15 14.01 -3.68
N ASP A 79 -4.93 14.53 -3.67
CA ASP A 79 -4.15 14.79 -4.88
C ASP A 79 -3.28 13.59 -5.25
N ILE A 80 -2.78 12.89 -4.24
CA ILE A 80 -1.85 11.76 -4.38
C ILE A 80 -2.29 10.66 -3.44
N ILE A 81 -2.22 9.40 -3.91
CA ILE A 81 -2.31 8.22 -3.05
C ILE A 81 -0.90 7.69 -2.80
N LEU A 82 -0.51 7.68 -1.54
CA LEU A 82 0.68 7.03 -0.99
C LEU A 82 0.24 6.06 0.11
N ALA A 83 -0.70 5.19 -0.22
CA ALA A 83 -1.29 4.20 0.66
C ALA A 83 -0.93 2.79 0.20
N ASN A 84 0.37 2.53 0.06
CA ASN A 84 0.92 1.21 -0.26
C ASN A 84 0.18 0.57 -1.45
N PHE A 85 0.08 1.30 -2.56
CA PHE A 85 -0.85 1.03 -3.65
C PHE A 85 -0.19 0.25 -4.77
N THR A 86 -0.45 -1.06 -4.81
CA THR A 86 0.11 -1.98 -5.81
C THR A 86 -0.37 -1.64 -7.21
N VAL A 87 0.57 -1.55 -8.15
CA VAL A 87 0.30 -1.33 -9.57
C VAL A 87 -0.34 -2.57 -10.17
N THR A 88 -1.53 -2.41 -10.74
CA THR A 88 -2.22 -3.46 -11.50
C THR A 88 -2.79 -2.87 -12.79
N PRO A 89 -2.98 -3.68 -13.86
CA PRO A 89 -3.60 -3.20 -15.09
C PRO A 89 -4.99 -2.60 -14.88
N GLU A 90 -5.80 -3.21 -14.04
CA GLU A 90 -7.17 -2.76 -13.74
C GLU A 90 -7.16 -1.39 -13.04
N ARG A 91 -6.26 -1.21 -12.08
CA ARG A 91 -6.10 0.09 -11.38
C ARG A 91 -5.55 1.16 -12.32
N ALA A 92 -4.65 0.79 -13.24
CA ALA A 92 -4.07 1.72 -14.20
C ALA A 92 -5.09 2.23 -15.24
N GLU A 93 -6.23 1.60 -15.37
CA GLU A 93 -7.35 2.13 -16.17
C GLU A 93 -8.06 3.28 -15.46
N GLU A 94 -8.01 3.31 -14.13
CA GLU A 94 -8.75 4.25 -13.30
C GLU A 94 -7.90 5.42 -12.77
N VAL A 95 -6.60 5.22 -12.65
CA VAL A 95 -5.64 6.20 -12.11
C VAL A 95 -4.36 6.20 -12.92
N ASP A 96 -3.52 7.22 -12.75
CA ASP A 96 -2.18 7.23 -13.30
C ASP A 96 -1.15 6.94 -12.20
N PHE A 97 -0.34 5.88 -12.41
CA PHE A 97 0.74 5.52 -11.51
C PHE A 97 2.04 6.23 -11.88
N ALA A 98 2.74 6.73 -10.87
CA ALA A 98 4.11 7.18 -10.98
C ALA A 98 5.09 5.98 -10.97
N LEU A 99 6.38 6.27 -10.97
CA LEU A 99 7.42 5.25 -10.85
C LEU A 99 7.32 4.53 -9.50
N PRO A 100 7.66 3.23 -9.44
CA PRO A 100 7.53 2.46 -8.22
C PRO A 100 8.64 2.76 -7.20
N TYR A 101 8.36 2.49 -5.93
CA TYR A 101 9.32 2.69 -4.82
C TYR A 101 9.46 1.48 -3.90
N MET A 102 8.71 0.40 -4.13
CA MET A 102 8.93 -0.89 -3.46
C MET A 102 8.37 -2.06 -4.26
N ASN A 103 8.88 -3.26 -3.95
CA ASN A 103 8.38 -4.53 -4.45
C ASN A 103 7.41 -5.16 -3.44
N VAL A 104 6.48 -5.97 -3.93
CA VAL A 104 5.48 -6.65 -3.11
C VAL A 104 5.02 -7.94 -3.79
N ALA A 105 4.63 -8.92 -2.99
CA ALA A 105 3.85 -10.07 -3.42
C ALA A 105 2.73 -10.29 -2.41
N LEU A 106 1.83 -11.23 -2.66
CA LEU A 106 0.83 -11.63 -1.69
C LEU A 106 1.39 -12.70 -0.75
N GLY A 107 0.83 -12.75 0.46
CA GLY A 107 1.14 -13.80 1.43
C GLY A 107 -0.10 -14.21 2.21
N VAL A 108 -0.01 -15.33 2.91
CA VAL A 108 -1.07 -15.84 3.76
C VAL A 108 -0.50 -16.17 5.14
N ILE A 109 -1.14 -15.63 6.17
CA ILE A 109 -0.82 -15.87 7.58
C ILE A 109 -1.97 -16.60 8.26
N SER A 110 -1.63 -17.49 9.18
CA SER A 110 -2.61 -18.22 9.97
C SER A 110 -2.07 -18.53 11.36
N PRO A 111 -2.95 -18.91 12.31
CA PRO A 111 -2.49 -19.34 13.63
C PRO A 111 -1.57 -20.57 13.55
N ASP A 112 -0.60 -20.64 14.47
CA ASP A 112 0.35 -21.76 14.57
C ASP A 112 -0.35 -23.11 14.78
N SER A 113 -1.57 -23.09 15.32
CA SER A 113 -2.40 -24.30 15.49
C SER A 113 -2.92 -24.89 14.17
N ASN A 114 -2.92 -24.10 13.09
CA ASN A 114 -3.35 -24.55 11.77
C ASN A 114 -2.64 -23.74 10.68
N VAL A 115 -1.39 -24.06 10.43
CA VAL A 115 -0.57 -23.35 9.43
C VAL A 115 -1.03 -23.72 8.02
N ILE A 116 -1.44 -22.73 7.25
CA ILE A 116 -1.85 -22.88 5.85
C ILE A 116 -0.61 -22.72 4.96
N THR A 117 -0.22 -23.78 4.28
CA THR A 117 0.95 -23.80 3.39
C THR A 117 0.58 -23.90 1.91
N SER A 118 -0.69 -24.16 1.61
CA SER A 118 -1.26 -24.23 0.26
C SER A 118 -2.72 -23.85 0.31
N LEU A 119 -3.22 -23.23 -0.75
CA LEU A 119 -4.64 -22.95 -0.93
C LEU A 119 -5.38 -24.08 -1.61
N ASP A 120 -4.65 -25.08 -2.12
CA ASP A 120 -5.25 -26.29 -2.67
C ASP A 120 -5.93 -27.09 -1.56
N ASN A 121 -7.07 -27.69 -1.88
CA ASN A 121 -7.89 -28.44 -0.92
C ASN A 121 -8.34 -27.63 0.32
N TRP A 122 -8.67 -26.35 0.10
CA TRP A 122 -9.20 -25.49 1.14
C TRP A 122 -10.45 -26.10 1.77
N ASN A 123 -10.53 -26.08 3.11
CA ASN A 123 -11.70 -26.54 3.81
C ASN A 123 -12.88 -25.58 3.54
N ALA A 124 -13.95 -26.06 2.93
CA ALA A 124 -15.11 -25.26 2.54
C ALA A 124 -15.84 -24.59 3.72
N ASP A 125 -15.65 -25.10 4.94
CA ASP A 125 -16.23 -24.51 6.15
C ASP A 125 -15.39 -23.34 6.69
N ASP A 126 -14.17 -23.17 6.21
CA ASP A 126 -13.26 -22.11 6.64
C ASP A 126 -13.35 -20.89 5.72
N GLN A 127 -13.21 -19.72 6.32
CA GLN A 127 -13.17 -18.45 5.58
C GLN A 127 -11.76 -17.86 5.58
N MET A 128 -11.40 -17.24 4.45
CA MET A 128 -10.20 -16.45 4.30
C MET A 128 -10.54 -14.99 4.57
N ILE A 129 -9.81 -14.36 5.50
CA ILE A 129 -9.93 -12.93 5.78
C ILE A 129 -9.23 -12.17 4.66
N VAL A 130 -9.92 -11.19 4.09
CA VAL A 130 -9.35 -10.22 3.15
C VAL A 130 -9.86 -8.82 3.48
N ILE A 131 -9.14 -7.81 3.03
CA ILE A 131 -9.58 -6.43 3.10
C ILE A 131 -10.13 -6.03 1.73
N SER A 132 -11.30 -5.40 1.71
CA SER A 132 -11.96 -4.94 0.48
C SER A 132 -11.07 -3.95 -0.26
N GLY A 133 -10.96 -4.10 -1.58
CA GLY A 133 -10.17 -3.23 -2.45
C GLY A 133 -8.68 -3.55 -2.51
N THR A 134 -8.25 -4.68 -1.94
CA THR A 134 -6.87 -5.15 -2.01
C THR A 134 -6.64 -6.09 -3.19
N THR A 135 -5.39 -6.24 -3.58
CA THR A 135 -4.98 -7.22 -4.60
C THR A 135 -5.23 -8.65 -4.14
N ALA A 136 -5.18 -8.92 -2.84
CA ALA A 136 -5.51 -10.24 -2.28
C ALA A 136 -6.96 -10.63 -2.56
N GLU A 137 -7.90 -9.71 -2.35
CA GLU A 137 -9.31 -9.93 -2.68
C GLU A 137 -9.49 -10.26 -4.17
N THR A 138 -8.91 -9.45 -5.03
CA THR A 138 -9.02 -9.61 -6.48
C THR A 138 -8.41 -10.94 -6.94
N TYR A 139 -7.22 -11.27 -6.45
CA TYR A 139 -6.51 -12.50 -6.79
C TYR A 139 -7.31 -13.75 -6.39
N LEU A 140 -7.77 -13.79 -5.14
CA LEU A 140 -8.53 -14.95 -4.65
C LEU A 140 -9.88 -15.11 -5.33
N THR A 141 -10.57 -14.01 -5.60
CA THR A 141 -11.85 -14.04 -6.32
C THR A 141 -11.69 -14.63 -7.72
N LYS A 142 -10.57 -14.33 -8.38
CA LYS A 142 -10.29 -14.81 -9.73
C LYS A 142 -9.71 -16.23 -9.77
N GLU A 143 -8.69 -16.49 -8.97
CA GLU A 143 -7.89 -17.74 -9.03
C GLU A 143 -8.42 -18.84 -8.12
N TYR A 144 -9.09 -18.49 -7.03
CA TYR A 144 -9.63 -19.43 -6.03
C TYR A 144 -11.08 -19.06 -5.66
N PRO A 145 -12.01 -19.07 -6.66
CA PRO A 145 -13.38 -18.58 -6.43
C PRO A 145 -14.19 -19.41 -5.42
N ASP A 146 -13.76 -20.64 -5.14
CA ASP A 146 -14.43 -21.54 -4.19
C ASP A 146 -14.03 -21.31 -2.74
N ILE A 147 -13.00 -20.49 -2.47
CA ILE A 147 -12.62 -20.11 -1.10
C ILE A 147 -13.58 -19.04 -0.59
N PRO A 148 -14.32 -19.30 0.48
CA PRO A 148 -15.18 -18.27 1.07
C PRO A 148 -14.35 -17.12 1.65
N LEU A 149 -14.68 -15.89 1.26
CA LEU A 149 -13.98 -14.69 1.73
C LEU A 149 -14.81 -14.00 2.82
N GLN A 150 -14.15 -13.66 3.93
CA GLN A 150 -14.68 -12.74 4.94
C GLN A 150 -13.99 -11.40 4.72
N LYS A 151 -14.77 -10.39 4.31
CA LYS A 151 -14.25 -9.08 3.89
C LYS A 151 -14.36 -8.07 5.01
N TYR A 152 -13.28 -7.31 5.22
CA TYR A 152 -13.19 -6.22 6.18
C TYR A 152 -12.77 -4.94 5.48
N ASP A 153 -13.08 -3.78 6.06
CA ASP A 153 -12.80 -2.48 5.46
C ASP A 153 -11.43 -1.92 5.84
N SER A 154 -10.87 -2.34 6.98
CA SER A 154 -9.64 -1.76 7.51
C SER A 154 -8.64 -2.83 7.95
N TYR A 155 -7.38 -2.44 8.06
CA TYR A 155 -6.32 -3.30 8.63
C TYR A 155 -6.60 -3.62 10.09
N ALA A 156 -7.06 -2.64 10.86
CA ALA A 156 -7.42 -2.84 12.27
C ALA A 156 -8.49 -3.92 12.45
N THR A 157 -9.56 -3.87 11.66
CA THR A 157 -10.65 -4.86 11.77
C THR A 157 -10.25 -6.24 11.27
N ALA A 158 -9.44 -6.33 10.21
CA ALA A 158 -8.93 -7.60 9.71
C ALA A 158 -8.00 -8.30 10.71
N LYS A 159 -7.10 -7.54 11.34
CA LYS A 159 -6.20 -8.05 12.40
C LYS A 159 -7.00 -8.56 13.61
N ASN A 160 -7.98 -7.79 14.05
CA ASN A 160 -8.88 -8.21 15.12
C ASN A 160 -9.63 -9.49 14.77
N ALA A 161 -10.10 -9.63 13.53
CA ALA A 161 -10.79 -10.83 13.06
C ALA A 161 -9.88 -12.06 13.13
N LEU A 162 -8.63 -11.93 12.70
CA LEU A 162 -7.65 -13.01 12.79
C LEU A 162 -7.39 -13.41 14.25
N GLU A 163 -7.17 -12.43 15.12
CA GLU A 163 -6.92 -12.64 16.55
C GLU A 163 -8.11 -13.31 17.25
N ASN A 164 -9.32 -12.99 16.84
CA ASN A 164 -10.55 -13.53 17.42
C ASN A 164 -11.01 -14.85 16.78
N GLY A 165 -10.27 -15.38 15.80
CA GLY A 165 -10.61 -16.62 15.12
C GLY A 165 -11.81 -16.51 14.18
N ASN A 166 -12.13 -15.32 13.68
CA ASN A 166 -13.24 -15.07 12.75
C ASN A 166 -12.88 -15.39 11.28
N GLY A 167 -11.85 -16.15 11.07
CA GLY A 167 -11.39 -16.69 9.81
C GLY A 167 -10.20 -17.61 10.06
N ALA A 168 -9.96 -18.54 9.16
CA ALA A 168 -8.89 -19.52 9.30
C ALA A 168 -7.51 -18.93 9.00
N ALA A 169 -7.46 -17.93 8.13
CA ALA A 169 -6.24 -17.28 7.67
C ALA A 169 -6.55 -15.89 7.12
N TRP A 170 -5.49 -15.10 6.93
CA TRP A 170 -5.59 -13.77 6.33
C TRP A 170 -4.62 -13.67 5.15
N ALA A 171 -5.14 -13.28 3.99
CA ALA A 171 -4.36 -13.00 2.80
C ALA A 171 -4.25 -11.49 2.58
N ASN A 172 -3.03 -11.01 2.39
CA ASN A 172 -2.73 -9.61 2.14
C ASN A 172 -1.34 -9.49 1.50
N ASP A 173 -0.84 -8.27 1.35
CA ASP A 173 0.55 -8.07 0.97
C ASP A 173 1.46 -8.91 1.89
N ASN A 174 2.43 -9.61 1.31
CA ASN A 174 3.33 -10.45 2.10
C ASN A 174 4.10 -9.65 3.14
N THR A 175 4.46 -8.41 2.82
CA THR A 175 5.10 -7.47 3.76
C THR A 175 4.24 -7.24 4.99
N GLU A 176 2.93 -7.07 4.82
CA GLU A 176 2.00 -6.84 5.94
C GLU A 176 1.82 -8.06 6.82
N VAL A 177 1.60 -9.24 6.22
CA VAL A 177 1.42 -10.47 7.01
C VAL A 177 2.72 -10.89 7.71
N ILE A 178 3.88 -10.64 7.11
CA ILE A 178 5.18 -10.84 7.75
C ILE A 178 5.35 -9.87 8.94
N ALA A 179 5.00 -8.59 8.76
CA ALA A 179 5.04 -7.61 9.85
C ALA A 179 4.15 -8.03 11.02
N PHE A 180 2.93 -8.48 10.73
CA PHE A 180 2.00 -8.98 11.75
C PHE A 180 2.60 -10.15 12.53
N ALA A 181 3.20 -11.12 11.85
CA ALA A 181 3.83 -12.28 12.49
C ALA A 181 5.01 -11.87 13.38
N LYS A 182 5.76 -10.83 13.01
CA LYS A 182 6.87 -10.31 13.81
C LYS A 182 6.41 -9.49 15.02
N GLN A 183 5.26 -8.82 14.89
CA GLN A 183 4.68 -7.99 15.96
C GLN A 183 3.79 -8.80 16.92
N ASN A 184 3.34 -9.98 16.53
CA ASN A 184 2.41 -10.81 17.29
C ASN A 184 2.86 -12.27 17.27
N SER A 185 3.07 -12.86 18.44
CA SER A 185 3.38 -14.30 18.55
C SER A 185 2.15 -15.16 18.28
N GLY A 186 2.38 -16.40 17.88
CA GLY A 186 1.31 -17.39 17.68
C GLY A 186 0.78 -17.49 16.27
N TYR A 187 1.44 -16.82 15.30
CA TYR A 187 1.04 -16.82 13.88
C TYR A 187 2.23 -17.14 12.99
N THR A 188 1.95 -17.80 11.88
CA THR A 188 2.96 -18.19 10.88
C THR A 188 2.51 -17.80 9.49
N VAL A 189 3.41 -17.19 8.73
CA VAL A 189 3.21 -16.94 7.29
C VAL A 189 3.57 -18.24 6.55
N GLY A 190 2.56 -19.08 6.35
CA GLY A 190 2.73 -20.38 5.69
C GLY A 190 2.89 -20.27 4.18
N ILE A 191 2.38 -19.18 3.58
CA ILE A 191 2.57 -18.85 2.16
C ILE A 191 3.20 -17.47 2.08
N PRO A 192 4.54 -17.37 1.94
CA PRO A 192 5.23 -16.08 1.91
C PRO A 192 5.19 -15.37 0.55
N SER A 193 4.80 -16.07 -0.51
CA SER A 193 4.65 -15.50 -1.85
C SER A 193 3.58 -16.24 -2.62
N LEU A 194 2.49 -15.55 -2.91
CA LEU A 194 1.33 -16.06 -3.64
C LEU A 194 1.14 -15.21 -4.90
N GLY A 195 1.07 -15.86 -6.06
CA GLY A 195 0.97 -15.17 -7.34
C GLY A 195 2.27 -14.51 -7.79
N SER A 196 2.16 -13.42 -8.55
CA SER A 196 3.31 -12.71 -9.08
C SER A 196 3.90 -11.71 -8.09
N GLN A 197 5.16 -11.36 -8.29
CA GLN A 197 5.76 -10.18 -7.67
C GLN A 197 5.31 -8.93 -8.44
N ASP A 198 4.84 -7.92 -7.70
CA ASP A 198 4.38 -6.66 -8.23
C ASP A 198 5.16 -5.49 -7.61
N THR A 199 4.83 -4.27 -8.01
CA THR A 199 5.43 -3.06 -7.45
C THR A 199 4.36 -2.17 -6.85
N ILE A 200 4.78 -1.32 -5.91
CA ILE A 200 3.95 -0.27 -5.32
C ILE A 200 4.46 1.07 -5.81
N ALA A 201 3.56 1.94 -6.20
CA ALA A 201 3.86 3.25 -6.74
C ALA A 201 2.85 4.30 -6.25
N PRO A 202 3.25 5.58 -6.21
CA PRO A 202 2.30 6.66 -6.00
C PRO A 202 1.28 6.72 -7.14
N ALA A 203 0.06 7.14 -6.84
CA ALA A 203 -0.97 7.34 -7.85
C ALA A 203 -1.56 8.74 -7.78
N VAL A 204 -1.90 9.26 -8.95
CA VAL A 204 -2.61 10.55 -9.12
C VAL A 204 -3.87 10.33 -9.94
N SER A 205 -4.74 11.32 -9.97
CA SER A 205 -5.95 11.28 -10.80
C SER A 205 -5.58 11.11 -12.26
N LYS A 206 -6.35 10.28 -12.96
CA LYS A 206 -6.19 10.04 -14.41
C LYS A 206 -6.15 11.35 -15.16
N GLY A 207 -5.08 11.57 -15.94
CA GLY A 207 -4.91 12.78 -16.73
C GLY A 207 -4.20 13.92 -16.02
N ASN A 208 -3.86 13.82 -14.74
CA ASN A 208 -3.09 14.85 -14.02
C ASN A 208 -1.60 14.74 -14.36
N THR A 209 -1.27 15.09 -15.60
CA THR A 209 0.05 14.86 -16.21
C THR A 209 1.14 15.75 -15.60
N THR A 210 0.82 16.97 -15.19
CA THR A 210 1.80 17.89 -14.60
C THR A 210 2.28 17.39 -13.23
N LEU A 211 1.36 16.95 -12.39
CA LEU A 211 1.69 16.36 -11.10
C LEU A 211 2.43 15.03 -11.25
N LEU A 212 1.97 14.18 -12.16
CA LEU A 212 2.61 12.89 -12.44
C LEU A 212 4.07 13.07 -12.89
N GLY A 213 4.31 14.00 -13.82
CA GLY A 213 5.65 14.30 -14.31
C GLY A 213 6.58 14.79 -13.20
N TRP A 214 6.08 15.64 -12.33
CA TRP A 214 6.84 16.13 -11.18
C TRP A 214 7.20 15.00 -10.21
N ILE A 215 6.25 14.14 -9.89
CA ILE A 215 6.50 13.00 -8.99
C ILE A 215 7.53 12.04 -9.60
N ASN A 216 7.45 11.76 -10.90
CA ASN A 216 8.43 10.90 -11.57
C ASN A 216 9.83 11.50 -11.52
N ASP A 217 9.99 12.80 -11.75
CA ASP A 217 11.27 13.48 -11.65
C ASP A 217 11.80 13.48 -10.21
N GLU A 218 10.91 13.67 -9.23
CA GLU A 218 11.24 13.58 -7.80
C GLU A 218 11.79 12.18 -7.46
N ILE A 219 11.11 11.12 -7.88
CA ILE A 219 11.54 9.75 -7.58
C ILE A 219 12.92 9.47 -8.17
N LYS A 220 13.19 9.92 -9.40
CA LYS A 220 14.50 9.78 -10.03
C LYS A 220 15.57 10.55 -9.26
N SER A 221 15.30 11.78 -8.87
CA SER A 221 16.20 12.62 -8.08
C SER A 221 16.50 12.02 -6.71
N LEU A 222 15.46 11.51 -6.03
CA LEU A 222 15.60 10.83 -4.75
C LEU A 222 16.46 9.56 -4.87
N GLY A 223 16.39 8.86 -5.99
CA GLY A 223 17.23 7.70 -6.27
C GLY A 223 18.72 8.03 -6.29
N GLU A 224 19.10 9.22 -6.75
CA GLU A 224 20.50 9.67 -6.76
C GLU A 224 21.10 9.80 -5.36
N GLU A 225 20.27 10.05 -4.35
CA GLU A 225 20.70 10.13 -2.96
C GLU A 225 20.35 8.87 -2.13
N SER A 226 19.91 7.79 -2.77
CA SER A 226 19.48 6.54 -2.13
C SER A 226 18.38 6.75 -1.06
N PHE A 227 17.42 7.60 -1.38
CA PHE A 227 16.37 8.02 -0.44
C PHE A 227 15.53 6.85 0.07
N PHE A 228 15.12 5.93 -0.82
CA PHE A 228 14.27 4.82 -0.41
C PHE A 228 15.00 3.77 0.42
N HIS A 229 16.31 3.62 0.28
CA HIS A 229 17.13 2.84 1.21
C HIS A 229 17.18 3.52 2.59
N LYS A 230 17.32 4.83 2.64
CA LYS A 230 17.26 5.59 3.91
C LYS A 230 15.88 5.49 4.56
N ASP A 231 14.82 5.59 3.77
CA ASP A 231 13.44 5.40 4.23
C ASP A 231 13.26 4.02 4.86
N TYR A 232 13.76 2.97 4.20
CA TYR A 232 13.75 1.61 4.75
C TYR A 232 14.48 1.53 6.10
N GLU A 233 15.67 2.08 6.17
CA GLU A 233 16.48 2.06 7.40
C GLU A 233 15.81 2.83 8.55
N GLU A 234 15.08 3.90 8.24
CA GLU A 234 14.35 4.69 9.24
C GLU A 234 13.04 4.04 9.68
N THR A 235 12.34 3.34 8.78
CA THR A 235 10.95 2.92 9.01
C THR A 235 10.74 1.40 9.05
N LEU A 236 11.56 0.61 8.38
CA LEU A 236 11.31 -0.82 8.15
C LEU A 236 12.35 -1.75 8.76
N VAL A 237 13.56 -1.29 9.03
CA VAL A 237 14.66 -2.16 9.47
C VAL A 237 14.35 -2.86 10.79
N ASP A 238 13.66 -2.21 11.72
CA ASP A 238 13.29 -2.79 13.01
C ASP A 238 12.32 -3.97 12.85
N THR A 239 11.52 -3.95 11.80
CA THR A 239 10.56 -5.02 11.51
C THR A 239 11.20 -6.14 10.68
N TYR A 240 11.92 -5.80 9.62
CA TYR A 240 12.37 -6.78 8.61
C TYR A 240 13.86 -7.10 8.66
N GLY A 241 14.68 -6.27 9.32
CA GLY A 241 16.14 -6.40 9.31
C GLY A 241 16.78 -5.88 8.02
N LEU A 242 18.11 -5.86 8.00
CA LEU A 242 18.88 -5.34 6.85
C LEU A 242 18.88 -6.27 5.64
N ASP A 243 18.77 -7.57 5.86
CA ASP A 243 18.85 -8.56 4.77
C ASP A 243 17.68 -8.48 3.78
N TYR A 244 16.55 -7.88 4.19
CA TYR A 244 15.35 -7.76 3.38
C TYR A 244 15.31 -6.47 2.54
N GLU A 245 16.22 -5.53 2.81
CA GLU A 245 16.20 -4.18 2.24
C GLU A 245 16.29 -4.17 0.72
N ASP A 246 17.27 -4.87 0.15
CA ASP A 246 17.50 -4.87 -1.30
C ASP A 246 16.39 -5.60 -2.07
N GLU A 247 15.73 -6.55 -1.43
CA GLU A 247 14.58 -7.25 -2.02
C GLU A 247 13.34 -6.35 -2.09
N LEU A 248 13.13 -5.52 -1.07
CA LEU A 248 11.92 -4.73 -0.94
C LEU A 248 12.03 -3.37 -1.64
N VAL A 249 13.17 -2.69 -1.54
CA VAL A 249 13.34 -1.31 -2.00
C VAL A 249 13.52 -1.23 -3.51
N VAL A 250 12.82 -0.28 -4.13
CA VAL A 250 13.06 0.16 -5.51
C VAL A 250 13.58 1.59 -5.45
N GLU A 251 14.81 1.83 -5.92
CA GLU A 251 15.41 3.16 -5.99
C GLU A 251 15.30 3.77 -7.38
N GLY A 252 15.02 5.09 -7.43
CA GLY A 252 14.96 5.83 -8.69
C GLY A 252 13.88 5.35 -9.65
N GLY A 253 12.95 4.50 -9.19
CA GLY A 253 11.93 3.88 -10.03
C GLY A 253 12.46 2.76 -10.92
N GLU A 254 13.71 2.33 -10.74
CA GLU A 254 14.33 1.27 -11.52
C GLU A 254 14.02 -0.10 -10.93
N THR A 255 13.20 -0.87 -11.64
CA THR A 255 12.94 -2.26 -11.28
C THR A 255 14.03 -3.14 -11.86
N ASN A 256 14.53 -4.06 -11.05
CA ASN A 256 15.38 -5.14 -11.56
C ASN A 256 14.50 -6.05 -12.44
N ALA A 257 14.74 -5.97 -13.71
CA ALA A 257 14.07 -6.83 -14.67
C ALA A 257 14.55 -8.28 -14.53
#